data_b0275164ec67af0db357961ccd1b7047
#
_entry.id   b0275164ec67af0db357961ccd1b7047
#
_cell.length_a   1.000
_cell.length_b   1.000
_cell.length_c   1.000
_cell.angle_alpha   90.00
_cell.angle_beta   90.00
_cell.angle_gamma   90.00
#
_symmetry.space_group_name_H-M   'P 1'
#
loop_
_entity.id
_entity.type
_entity.pdbx_description
1 polymer ?
#
loop_
_entity_poly.entity_id
_entity_poly.type
_entity_poly.pdbx_seq_one_letter_code
_entity_poly.pdbx_strand_id
1 'polypeptide(L)'
;MKAPAGEPAIGVIGGSGLYELEGLSDVRWQKVQTPFGAPSDAYCVGRFGGRPVIFLPRHGRGHRVTPSELNFRANIWGMRFLGARWVISISAVGSMKEAIRPLDLVIPDQFFDATRRRVSTFFGDGIVAHVGMAEPVCPDLATALAKAAQETSATVHRGGTYICIEGPQFSTRAESRIYRSWGVDVIGMTNMPEAKLAREAELCYATLALATDYDVWHETHEVVSVEAVVQNLSKNVATAKDVLRRVIPAIAPTRGCECPRLLKNAVITNPKVFPPATRKKLALLLDTYFPRGRSRRAPIAGHPRSKPASGSR
;
A
#
# COMPACT_ATOMS: atom_id res chain seq x y z
N MET A 1 15.81 2.53 -11.91
CA MET A 1 14.67 3.18 -12.60
C MET A 1 14.32 4.43 -11.78
N LYS A 2 14.11 5.58 -12.42
CA LYS A 2 13.62 6.79 -11.74
C LYS A 2 12.09 6.78 -11.82
N ALA A 3 11.42 7.22 -10.73
CA ALA A 3 9.99 7.51 -10.80
C ALA A 3 9.74 8.53 -11.93
N PRO A 4 8.66 8.39 -12.70
CA PRO A 4 8.30 9.42 -13.67
C PRO A 4 8.12 10.75 -12.95
N ALA A 5 8.71 11.83 -13.49
CA ALA A 5 8.42 13.18 -13.03
C ALA A 5 6.98 13.51 -13.41
N GLY A 6 6.12 13.70 -12.42
CA GLY A 6 4.71 13.97 -12.63
C GLY A 6 4.02 14.45 -11.37
N GLU A 7 2.77 14.86 -11.52
CA GLU A 7 1.89 15.21 -10.43
C GLU A 7 1.74 14.01 -9.45
N PRO A 8 1.75 14.25 -8.12
CA PRO A 8 1.57 13.18 -7.14
C PRO A 8 0.24 12.44 -7.30
N ALA A 9 0.32 11.12 -7.42
CA ALA A 9 -0.86 10.28 -7.64
C ALA A 9 -1.43 9.72 -6.32
N ILE A 10 -2.71 9.37 -6.37
CA ILE A 10 -3.42 8.66 -5.31
C ILE A 10 -3.56 7.19 -5.74
N GLY A 11 -2.97 6.29 -4.96
CA GLY A 11 -3.11 4.86 -5.14
C GLY A 11 -4.37 4.33 -4.46
N VAL A 12 -5.02 3.38 -5.09
CA VAL A 12 -6.13 2.61 -4.50
C VAL A 12 -5.82 1.12 -4.69
N ILE A 13 -5.76 0.37 -3.59
CA ILE A 13 -5.56 -1.08 -3.61
C ILE A 13 -6.83 -1.73 -3.08
N GLY A 14 -7.44 -2.62 -3.86
CA GLY A 14 -8.68 -3.27 -3.42
C GLY A 14 -9.14 -4.37 -4.34
N GLY A 15 -10.36 -4.81 -4.14
CA GLY A 15 -11.01 -5.84 -4.93
C GLY A 15 -11.36 -5.41 -6.36
N SER A 16 -11.86 -6.37 -7.15
CA SER A 16 -12.35 -6.14 -8.50
C SER A 16 -13.52 -5.15 -8.49
N GLY A 17 -13.63 -4.35 -9.55
CA GLY A 17 -14.72 -3.40 -9.74
C GLY A 17 -14.44 -1.98 -9.24
N LEU A 18 -13.46 -1.75 -8.37
CA LEU A 18 -13.12 -0.40 -7.89
C LEU A 18 -12.50 0.49 -8.97
N TYR A 19 -11.83 -0.10 -9.95
CA TYR A 19 -11.25 0.62 -11.10
C TYR A 19 -12.29 0.96 -12.19
N GLU A 20 -13.53 0.50 -12.03
CA GLU A 20 -14.68 0.90 -12.84
C GLU A 20 -15.41 2.09 -12.18
N LEU A 21 -14.65 3.10 -11.78
CA LEU A 21 -15.18 4.31 -11.18
C LEU A 21 -15.68 5.24 -12.27
N GLU A 22 -16.97 5.59 -12.23
CA GLU A 22 -17.59 6.55 -13.15
C GLU A 22 -16.90 7.92 -13.04
N GLY A 23 -16.56 8.53 -14.17
CA GLY A 23 -15.78 9.77 -14.22
C GLY A 23 -14.27 9.57 -14.26
N LEU A 24 -13.79 8.32 -14.31
CA LEU A 24 -12.39 8.02 -14.53
C LEU A 24 -12.03 8.26 -16.01
N SER A 25 -11.03 9.08 -16.27
CA SER A 25 -10.53 9.42 -17.62
C SER A 25 -9.08 8.97 -17.84
N ASP A 26 -8.63 9.00 -19.10
CA ASP A 26 -7.25 8.64 -19.50
C ASP A 26 -6.80 7.25 -19.02
N VAL A 27 -7.73 6.32 -18.99
CA VAL A 27 -7.55 4.98 -18.44
C VAL A 27 -6.61 4.17 -19.30
N ARG A 28 -5.56 3.62 -18.68
CA ARG A 28 -4.67 2.65 -19.30
C ARG A 28 -4.17 1.62 -18.29
N TRP A 29 -3.92 0.42 -18.75
CA TRP A 29 -3.31 -0.64 -17.94
C TRP A 29 -1.80 -0.66 -18.13
N GLN A 30 -1.06 -0.50 -17.03
CA GLN A 30 0.39 -0.41 -17.04
C GLN A 30 1.01 -1.56 -16.26
N LYS A 31 1.76 -2.42 -16.95
CA LYS A 31 2.61 -3.42 -16.32
C LYS A 31 3.85 -2.76 -15.73
N VAL A 32 4.21 -3.15 -14.51
CA VAL A 32 5.40 -2.66 -13.82
C VAL A 32 6.29 -3.85 -13.48
N GLN A 33 7.54 -3.79 -13.92
CA GLN A 33 8.57 -4.72 -13.46
C GLN A 33 9.20 -4.15 -12.19
N THR A 34 9.24 -4.94 -11.14
CA THR A 34 9.81 -4.53 -9.86
C THR A 34 11.02 -5.38 -9.50
N PRO A 35 11.95 -4.87 -8.68
CA PRO A 35 13.06 -5.67 -8.18
C PRO A 35 12.63 -6.75 -7.17
N PHE A 36 11.35 -6.84 -6.87
CA PHE A 36 10.74 -7.80 -5.94
C PHE A 36 9.86 -8.83 -6.66
N GLY A 37 9.90 -8.88 -7.98
CA GLY A 37 9.04 -9.73 -8.80
C GLY A 37 7.82 -9.00 -9.35
N ALA A 38 6.86 -9.77 -9.86
CA ALA A 38 5.63 -9.21 -10.44
C ALA A 38 4.64 -8.77 -9.36
N PRO A 39 3.95 -7.63 -9.54
CA PRO A 39 2.76 -7.28 -8.78
C PRO A 39 1.59 -8.24 -9.05
N SER A 40 0.54 -8.15 -8.24
CA SER A 40 -0.66 -8.98 -8.37
C SER A 40 -1.33 -8.87 -9.75
N ASP A 41 -1.28 -7.69 -10.35
CA ASP A 41 -1.76 -7.42 -11.72
C ASP A 41 -1.06 -6.18 -12.31
N ALA A 42 -1.41 -5.82 -13.55
CA ALA A 42 -1.12 -4.50 -14.08
C ALA A 42 -1.88 -3.42 -13.27
N TYR A 43 -1.33 -2.24 -13.21
CA TYR A 43 -1.96 -1.08 -12.58
C TYR A 43 -2.89 -0.40 -13.58
N CYS A 44 -4.12 -0.12 -13.18
CA CYS A 44 -5.04 0.75 -13.92
C CYS A 44 -4.71 2.19 -13.53
N VAL A 45 -4.12 2.95 -14.44
CA VAL A 45 -3.77 4.36 -14.21
C VAL A 45 -4.71 5.25 -15.00
N GLY A 46 -5.06 6.40 -14.44
CA GLY A 46 -5.97 7.36 -15.06
C GLY A 46 -6.03 8.66 -14.29
N ARG A 47 -7.08 9.45 -14.54
CA ARG A 47 -7.38 10.68 -13.80
C ARG A 47 -8.80 10.65 -13.28
N PHE A 48 -8.99 11.15 -12.07
CA PHE A 48 -10.30 11.33 -11.45
C PHE A 48 -10.37 12.66 -10.71
N GLY A 49 -11.40 13.46 -10.96
CA GLY A 49 -11.52 14.79 -10.36
C GLY A 49 -10.28 15.68 -10.59
N GLY A 50 -9.68 15.58 -11.77
CA GLY A 50 -8.45 16.30 -12.10
C GLY A 50 -7.16 15.70 -11.49
N ARG A 51 -7.23 14.67 -10.62
CA ARG A 51 -6.10 14.07 -9.92
C ARG A 51 -5.61 12.79 -10.60
N PRO A 52 -4.31 12.54 -10.70
CA PRO A 52 -3.78 11.24 -11.13
C PRO A 52 -4.15 10.16 -10.12
N VAL A 53 -4.67 9.04 -10.60
CA VAL A 53 -5.04 7.88 -9.77
C VAL A 53 -4.44 6.59 -10.31
N ILE A 54 -4.17 5.66 -9.41
CA ILE A 54 -3.56 4.37 -9.70
C ILE A 54 -4.34 3.30 -8.94
N PHE A 55 -5.04 2.42 -9.64
CA PHE A 55 -5.74 1.29 -9.03
C PHE A 55 -4.93 0.01 -9.21
N LEU A 56 -4.92 -0.83 -8.18
CA LEU A 56 -4.37 -2.19 -8.24
C LEU A 56 -5.40 -3.20 -7.75
N PRO A 57 -5.85 -4.13 -8.61
CA PRO A 57 -6.60 -5.30 -8.16
C PRO A 57 -5.72 -6.16 -7.26
N ARG A 58 -5.93 -6.11 -5.93
CA ARG A 58 -5.06 -6.78 -4.94
C ARG A 58 -4.90 -8.25 -5.22
N HIS A 59 -5.98 -8.95 -5.51
CA HIS A 59 -5.99 -10.38 -5.79
C HIS A 59 -5.87 -10.72 -7.30
N GLY A 60 -5.49 -9.73 -8.12
CA GLY A 60 -5.55 -9.83 -9.58
C GLY A 60 -6.99 -9.82 -10.11
N ARG A 61 -7.15 -9.47 -11.38
CA ARG A 61 -8.46 -9.57 -12.06
C ARG A 61 -8.90 -11.02 -12.08
N GLY A 62 -10.17 -11.26 -11.72
CA GLY A 62 -10.73 -12.59 -11.54
C GLY A 62 -10.40 -13.26 -10.20
N HIS A 63 -9.86 -12.51 -9.22
CA HIS A 63 -9.58 -12.97 -7.83
C HIS A 63 -8.79 -14.29 -7.79
N ARG A 64 -7.65 -14.33 -8.49
CA ARG A 64 -6.83 -15.54 -8.73
C ARG A 64 -5.62 -15.71 -7.83
N VAL A 65 -5.36 -14.73 -6.94
CA VAL A 65 -4.21 -14.73 -6.03
C VAL A 65 -4.72 -14.75 -4.61
N THR A 66 -4.34 -15.75 -3.82
CA THR A 66 -4.71 -15.85 -2.41
C THR A 66 -3.99 -14.79 -1.56
N PRO A 67 -4.48 -14.47 -0.35
CA PRO A 67 -3.83 -13.50 0.52
C PRO A 67 -2.35 -13.81 0.80
N SER A 68 -1.97 -15.07 0.94
CA SER A 68 -0.59 -15.49 1.24
C SER A 68 0.32 -15.50 0.00
N GLU A 69 -0.22 -15.56 -1.21
CA GLU A 69 0.54 -15.50 -2.46
C GLU A 69 0.78 -14.06 -2.93
N LEU A 70 0.14 -13.07 -2.30
CA LEU A 70 0.28 -11.67 -2.68
C LEU A 70 1.74 -11.22 -2.57
N ASN A 71 2.28 -10.69 -3.66
CA ASN A 71 3.57 -10.03 -3.64
C ASN A 71 3.42 -8.58 -3.16
N PHE A 72 3.22 -8.41 -1.84
CA PHE A 72 3.02 -7.10 -1.23
C PHE A 72 4.15 -6.13 -1.52
N ARG A 73 5.42 -6.60 -1.56
CA ARG A 73 6.57 -5.75 -1.91
C ARG A 73 6.46 -5.21 -3.32
N ALA A 74 6.13 -6.07 -4.29
CA ALA A 74 5.96 -5.63 -5.68
C ALA A 74 4.78 -4.65 -5.81
N ASN A 75 3.67 -4.92 -5.11
CA ASN A 75 2.47 -4.09 -5.13
C ASN A 75 2.76 -2.66 -4.62
N ILE A 76 3.35 -2.53 -3.45
CA ILE A 76 3.65 -1.22 -2.84
C ILE A 76 4.79 -0.51 -3.56
N TRP A 77 5.84 -1.23 -3.95
CA TRP A 77 6.92 -0.66 -4.73
C TRP A 77 6.42 -0.07 -6.06
N GLY A 78 5.54 -0.80 -6.76
CA GLY A 78 4.96 -0.34 -8.01
C GLY A 78 4.08 0.90 -7.84
N MET A 79 3.27 0.99 -6.76
CA MET A 79 2.54 2.22 -6.40
C MET A 79 3.51 3.41 -6.23
N ARG A 80 4.57 3.23 -5.44
CA ARG A 80 5.59 4.27 -5.22
C ARG A 80 6.31 4.66 -6.51
N PHE A 81 6.65 3.67 -7.35
CA PHE A 81 7.31 3.86 -8.64
C PHE A 81 6.44 4.66 -9.62
N LEU A 82 5.14 4.37 -9.69
CA LEU A 82 4.19 5.08 -10.55
C LEU A 82 3.84 6.48 -10.04
N GLY A 83 4.38 6.90 -8.90
CA GLY A 83 4.21 8.26 -8.39
C GLY A 83 3.16 8.41 -7.30
N ALA A 84 2.59 7.32 -6.79
CA ALA A 84 1.69 7.42 -5.63
C ALA A 84 2.39 8.08 -4.44
N ARG A 85 1.63 8.89 -3.72
CA ARG A 85 2.03 9.49 -2.44
C ARG A 85 1.04 9.14 -1.33
N TRP A 86 -0.19 8.85 -1.69
CA TRP A 86 -1.25 8.36 -0.83
C TRP A 86 -1.69 7.01 -1.34
N VAL A 87 -2.01 6.09 -0.45
CA VAL A 87 -2.56 4.78 -0.76
C VAL A 87 -3.77 4.54 0.12
N ILE A 88 -4.92 4.41 -0.52
CA ILE A 88 -6.18 4.00 0.10
C ILE A 88 -6.30 2.49 -0.10
N SER A 89 -6.31 1.75 0.99
CA SER A 89 -6.55 0.31 0.99
C SER A 89 -8.02 0.04 1.24
N ILE A 90 -8.68 -0.65 0.34
CA ILE A 90 -10.08 -1.08 0.50
C ILE A 90 -10.08 -2.57 0.79
N SER A 91 -10.65 -2.97 1.93
CA SER A 91 -10.60 -4.34 2.44
C SER A 91 -11.95 -4.76 2.99
N ALA A 92 -12.46 -5.91 2.55
CA ALA A 92 -13.57 -6.58 3.22
C ALA A 92 -13.06 -7.15 4.57
N VAL A 93 -13.87 -7.03 5.60
CA VAL A 93 -13.54 -7.46 6.98
C VAL A 93 -14.75 -8.06 7.67
N GLY A 94 -14.48 -9.02 8.58
CA GLY A 94 -15.43 -9.44 9.60
C GLY A 94 -15.40 -8.45 10.77
N SER A 95 -16.55 -8.23 11.39
CA SER A 95 -16.66 -7.43 12.61
C SER A 95 -16.40 -8.28 13.85
N MET A 96 -15.67 -7.71 14.82
CA MET A 96 -15.42 -8.31 16.14
C MET A 96 -16.21 -7.59 17.25
N LYS A 97 -17.11 -6.66 16.89
CA LYS A 97 -17.90 -5.83 17.80
C LYS A 97 -19.38 -5.81 17.41
N GLU A 98 -20.27 -5.91 18.36
CA GLU A 98 -21.73 -5.74 18.15
C GLU A 98 -22.08 -4.39 17.49
N ALA A 99 -21.36 -3.34 17.87
CA ALA A 99 -21.62 -1.98 17.38
C ALA A 99 -21.22 -1.79 15.91
N ILE A 100 -20.34 -2.63 15.37
CA ILE A 100 -19.89 -2.57 13.96
C ILE A 100 -20.70 -3.62 13.19
N ARG A 101 -21.70 -3.18 12.47
CA ARG A 101 -22.63 -4.07 11.76
C ARG A 101 -22.15 -4.37 10.33
N PRO A 102 -22.55 -5.49 9.75
CA PRO A 102 -22.40 -5.67 8.31
C PRO A 102 -22.93 -4.46 7.53
N LEU A 103 -22.21 -4.01 6.52
CA LEU A 103 -22.38 -2.78 5.73
C LEU A 103 -21.88 -1.48 6.39
N ASP A 104 -21.44 -1.51 7.63
CA ASP A 104 -20.74 -0.37 8.22
C ASP A 104 -19.34 -0.23 7.63
N LEU A 105 -18.82 1.00 7.68
CA LEU A 105 -17.46 1.36 7.26
C LEU A 105 -16.58 1.58 8.48
N VAL A 106 -15.37 1.04 8.47
CA VAL A 106 -14.39 1.26 9.54
C VAL A 106 -13.13 1.86 8.95
N ILE A 107 -12.60 2.91 9.58
CA ILE A 107 -11.28 3.46 9.29
C ILE A 107 -10.38 3.14 10.49
N PRO A 108 -9.73 1.96 10.49
CA PRO A 108 -8.87 1.55 11.60
C PRO A 108 -7.63 2.43 11.66
N ASP A 109 -7.10 2.65 12.85
CA ASP A 109 -5.88 3.40 13.10
C ASP A 109 -4.75 2.51 13.63
N GLN A 110 -5.06 1.27 14.04
CA GLN A 110 -4.10 0.30 14.54
C GLN A 110 -4.23 -1.06 13.84
N PHE A 111 -3.10 -1.79 13.79
CA PHE A 111 -3.05 -3.12 13.22
C PHE A 111 -2.38 -4.11 14.17
N PHE A 112 -2.95 -5.31 14.25
CA PHE A 112 -2.28 -6.47 14.84
C PHE A 112 -1.96 -7.47 13.71
N ASP A 113 -0.67 -7.77 13.52
CA ASP A 113 -0.19 -8.68 12.47
C ASP A 113 -0.08 -10.11 13.01
N ALA A 114 -1.07 -10.94 12.71
CA ALA A 114 -1.09 -12.36 13.01
C ALA A 114 -0.65 -13.23 11.80
N THR A 115 -0.10 -12.62 10.75
CA THR A 115 0.42 -13.34 9.58
C THR A 115 1.77 -14.01 9.90
N ARG A 116 2.11 -15.12 9.22
CA ARG A 116 3.29 -15.93 9.57
C ARG A 116 4.29 -16.13 8.44
N ARG A 117 3.87 -16.04 7.18
CA ARG A 117 4.68 -16.42 6.01
C ARG A 117 5.01 -15.26 5.08
N ARG A 118 4.63 -14.05 5.42
CA ARG A 118 4.72 -12.90 4.54
C ARG A 118 5.99 -12.12 4.75
N VAL A 119 6.66 -11.76 3.67
CA VAL A 119 7.82 -10.86 3.73
C VAL A 119 7.33 -9.44 3.98
N SER A 120 7.71 -8.88 5.13
CA SER A 120 7.15 -7.63 5.66
C SER A 120 8.09 -6.41 5.56
N THR A 121 9.19 -6.50 4.82
CA THR A 121 10.14 -5.40 4.63
C THR A 121 10.76 -5.41 3.23
N PHE A 122 11.11 -4.22 2.73
CA PHE A 122 11.95 -4.06 1.54
C PHE A 122 13.43 -4.26 1.85
N PHE A 123 13.81 -4.02 3.08
CA PHE A 123 15.20 -4.06 3.55
C PHE A 123 15.66 -5.49 3.82
N GLY A 124 16.95 -5.65 3.95
CA GLY A 124 17.64 -6.93 4.06
C GLY A 124 18.84 -6.95 3.11
N ASP A 125 19.40 -8.12 2.86
CA ASP A 125 20.53 -8.32 1.94
C ASP A 125 21.66 -7.30 2.19
N GLY A 126 21.97 -6.99 3.46
CA GLY A 126 23.05 -6.08 3.89
C GLY A 126 22.67 -4.62 4.07
N ILE A 127 21.41 -4.25 3.96
CA ILE A 127 20.90 -2.92 4.34
C ILE A 127 19.73 -3.08 5.31
N VAL A 128 19.85 -2.52 6.50
CA VAL A 128 18.87 -2.63 7.58
C VAL A 128 18.25 -1.27 7.87
N ALA A 129 16.93 -1.24 7.99
CA ALA A 129 16.18 -0.08 8.43
C ALA A 129 15.12 -0.48 9.47
N HIS A 130 14.88 0.40 10.44
CA HIS A 130 13.83 0.26 11.44
C HIS A 130 12.90 1.47 11.37
N VAL A 131 11.77 1.28 10.67
CA VAL A 131 10.74 2.33 10.54
C VAL A 131 9.78 2.24 11.72
N GLY A 132 9.47 3.37 12.35
CA GLY A 132 8.51 3.42 13.44
C GLY A 132 7.10 2.99 13.01
N MET A 133 6.45 2.14 13.80
CA MET A 133 5.12 1.56 13.54
C MET A 133 4.10 1.85 14.66
N ALA A 134 4.41 2.75 15.61
CA ALA A 134 3.46 3.13 16.66
C ALA A 134 2.16 3.72 16.06
N GLU A 135 2.32 4.54 15.02
CA GLU A 135 1.24 5.11 14.25
C GLU A 135 1.29 4.58 12.81
N PRO A 136 0.71 3.40 12.52
CA PRO A 136 0.85 2.74 11.23
C PRO A 136 0.04 3.41 10.11
N VAL A 137 -0.98 4.18 10.47
CA VAL A 137 -1.91 4.85 9.55
C VAL A 137 -1.60 6.33 9.46
N CYS A 138 -1.68 6.90 8.26
CA CYS A 138 -1.54 8.34 8.06
C CYS A 138 -2.77 9.09 8.63
N PRO A 139 -2.61 9.94 9.64
CA PRO A 139 -3.74 10.61 10.28
C PRO A 139 -4.50 11.56 9.35
N ASP A 140 -3.77 12.24 8.45
CA ASP A 140 -4.36 13.17 7.48
C ASP A 140 -5.25 12.42 6.48
N LEU A 141 -4.75 11.29 5.96
CA LEU A 141 -5.51 10.48 5.00
C LEU A 141 -6.70 9.78 5.67
N ALA A 142 -6.53 9.27 6.89
CA ALA A 142 -7.62 8.67 7.66
C ALA A 142 -8.72 9.69 7.98
N THR A 143 -8.35 10.92 8.31
CA THR A 143 -9.31 12.01 8.54
C THR A 143 -10.08 12.36 7.27
N ALA A 144 -9.40 12.46 6.13
CA ALA A 144 -10.04 12.72 4.83
C ALA A 144 -11.02 11.59 4.44
N LEU A 145 -10.60 10.33 4.64
CA LEU A 145 -11.45 9.16 4.42
C LEU A 145 -12.69 9.16 5.32
N ALA A 146 -12.50 9.40 6.62
CA ALA A 146 -13.62 9.43 7.57
C ALA A 146 -14.64 10.51 7.21
N LYS A 147 -14.17 11.71 6.85
CA LYS A 147 -15.04 12.79 6.40
C LYS A 147 -15.82 12.39 5.15
N ALA A 148 -15.16 11.88 4.14
CA ALA A 148 -15.81 11.45 2.90
C ALA A 148 -16.80 10.30 3.12
N ALA A 149 -16.47 9.35 4.01
CA ALA A 149 -17.36 8.25 4.38
C ALA A 149 -18.62 8.73 5.12
N GLN A 150 -18.50 9.69 6.02
CA GLN A 150 -19.62 10.30 6.76
C GLN A 150 -20.61 11.06 5.87
N GLU A 151 -20.19 11.44 4.65
CA GLU A 151 -21.06 12.06 3.65
C GLU A 151 -21.87 11.02 2.84
N THR A 152 -21.67 9.73 3.09
CA THR A 152 -22.48 8.63 2.53
C THR A 152 -23.60 8.23 3.50
N SER A 153 -24.45 7.30 3.08
CA SER A 153 -25.53 6.77 3.95
C SER A 153 -25.05 5.68 4.92
N ALA A 154 -23.77 5.28 4.86
CA ALA A 154 -23.23 4.22 5.71
C ALA A 154 -22.90 4.72 7.12
N THR A 155 -23.04 3.86 8.11
CA THR A 155 -22.51 4.10 9.45
C THR A 155 -20.98 4.00 9.41
N VAL A 156 -20.29 4.97 10.01
CA VAL A 156 -18.82 5.08 9.96
C VAL A 156 -18.22 5.01 11.36
N HIS A 157 -17.31 4.07 11.54
CA HIS A 157 -16.52 3.91 12.75
C HIS A 157 -15.09 4.39 12.49
N ARG A 158 -14.59 5.30 13.32
CA ARG A 158 -13.24 5.84 13.23
C ARG A 158 -12.36 5.30 14.35
N GLY A 159 -11.17 4.84 14.00
CA GLY A 159 -10.25 4.20 14.94
C GLY A 159 -10.51 2.70 15.06
N GLY A 160 -9.79 2.08 15.98
CA GLY A 160 -9.88 0.67 16.28
C GLY A 160 -8.79 -0.18 15.65
N THR A 161 -8.67 -1.39 16.14
CA THR A 161 -7.62 -2.34 15.77
C THR A 161 -8.12 -3.34 14.72
N TYR A 162 -7.42 -3.38 13.60
CA TYR A 162 -7.59 -4.41 12.57
C TYR A 162 -6.61 -5.55 12.84
N ILE A 163 -7.09 -6.75 13.15
CA ILE A 163 -6.26 -7.96 13.13
C ILE A 163 -6.16 -8.50 11.71
N CYS A 164 -4.93 -8.73 11.24
CA CYS A 164 -4.68 -9.35 9.95
C CYS A 164 -4.24 -10.79 10.14
N ILE A 165 -5.08 -11.74 9.76
CA ILE A 165 -4.78 -13.17 9.80
C ILE A 165 -4.21 -13.66 8.47
N GLU A 166 -3.58 -14.84 8.48
CA GLU A 166 -2.93 -15.39 7.28
C GLU A 166 -3.93 -15.72 6.16
N GLY A 167 -5.05 -16.36 6.48
CA GLY A 167 -5.96 -16.90 5.47
C GLY A 167 -5.32 -18.06 4.65
N PRO A 168 -5.95 -18.53 3.55
CA PRO A 168 -7.23 -18.07 3.01
C PRO A 168 -8.47 -18.56 3.78
N GLN A 169 -8.29 -19.49 4.75
CA GLN A 169 -9.39 -19.96 5.60
C GLN A 169 -9.85 -18.84 6.54
N PHE A 170 -11.13 -18.83 6.85
CA PHE A 170 -11.69 -18.01 7.92
C PHE A 170 -11.27 -18.56 9.28
N SER A 171 -11.48 -17.78 10.32
CA SER A 171 -11.17 -18.15 11.71
C SER A 171 -11.98 -19.36 12.16
N THR A 172 -11.40 -20.18 12.99
CA THR A 172 -12.17 -21.09 13.84
C THR A 172 -12.92 -20.28 14.91
N ARG A 173 -13.96 -20.86 15.49
CA ARG A 173 -14.68 -20.22 16.62
C ARG A 173 -13.78 -19.93 17.81
N ALA A 174 -12.78 -20.78 18.04
CA ALA A 174 -11.81 -20.60 19.12
C ALA A 174 -10.90 -19.39 18.85
N GLU A 175 -10.35 -19.29 17.63
CA GLU A 175 -9.55 -18.14 17.20
C GLU A 175 -10.35 -16.84 17.30
N SER A 176 -11.57 -16.83 16.78
CA SER A 176 -12.45 -15.67 16.80
C SER A 176 -12.73 -15.17 18.22
N ARG A 177 -13.04 -16.09 19.17
CA ARG A 177 -13.23 -15.75 20.58
C ARG A 177 -11.96 -15.17 21.21
N ILE A 178 -10.78 -15.73 20.92
CA ILE A 178 -9.49 -15.25 21.41
C ILE A 178 -9.22 -13.86 20.85
N TYR A 179 -9.35 -13.62 19.55
CA TYR A 179 -9.13 -12.31 18.94
C TYR A 179 -10.08 -11.26 19.51
N ARG A 180 -11.35 -11.62 19.68
CA ARG A 180 -12.33 -10.75 20.31
C ARG A 180 -11.96 -10.40 21.76
N SER A 181 -11.43 -11.34 22.53
CA SER A 181 -10.98 -11.10 23.91
C SER A 181 -9.79 -10.14 23.99
N TRP A 182 -9.00 -10.02 22.91
CA TRP A 182 -7.91 -9.04 22.80
C TRP A 182 -8.39 -7.62 22.49
N GLY A 183 -9.69 -7.45 22.28
CA GLY A 183 -10.28 -6.12 22.06
C GLY A 183 -10.18 -5.61 20.64
N VAL A 184 -9.80 -6.45 19.65
CA VAL A 184 -9.78 -6.04 18.25
C VAL A 184 -11.17 -5.70 17.74
N ASP A 185 -11.25 -4.83 16.74
CA ASP A 185 -12.50 -4.29 16.21
C ASP A 185 -12.93 -4.98 14.93
N VAL A 186 -11.99 -5.26 14.05
CA VAL A 186 -12.25 -5.93 12.77
C VAL A 186 -11.16 -6.94 12.43
N ILE A 187 -11.52 -7.95 11.62
CA ILE A 187 -10.62 -9.02 11.17
C ILE A 187 -10.60 -9.10 9.65
N GLY A 188 -9.42 -9.25 9.08
CA GLY A 188 -9.24 -9.44 7.65
C GLY A 188 -7.91 -10.09 7.31
N MET A 189 -7.57 -10.14 6.01
CA MET A 189 -6.44 -10.94 5.54
C MET A 189 -5.39 -10.16 4.75
N THR A 190 -5.54 -8.82 4.56
CA THR A 190 -4.78 -8.15 3.50
C THR A 190 -3.96 -6.94 3.93
N ASN A 191 -4.26 -6.30 5.07
CA ASN A 191 -3.61 -5.05 5.44
C ASN A 191 -2.20 -5.20 6.00
N MET A 192 -1.82 -6.42 6.41
CA MET A 192 -0.44 -6.74 6.78
C MET A 192 0.13 -7.80 5.82
N PRO A 193 1.33 -7.55 5.31
CA PRO A 193 2.29 -6.47 5.59
C PRO A 193 2.12 -5.20 4.72
N GLU A 194 0.99 -5.01 4.04
CA GLU A 194 0.76 -3.87 3.13
C GLU A 194 1.08 -2.52 3.81
N ALA A 195 0.56 -2.31 5.03
CA ALA A 195 0.80 -1.09 5.80
C ALA A 195 2.28 -0.92 6.20
N LYS A 196 2.97 -1.99 6.63
CA LYS A 196 4.41 -1.94 6.96
C LYS A 196 5.24 -1.48 5.76
N LEU A 197 4.97 -2.05 4.60
CA LEU A 197 5.65 -1.72 3.36
C LEU A 197 5.32 -0.31 2.87
N ALA A 198 4.07 0.13 3.04
CA ALA A 198 3.68 1.51 2.74
C ALA A 198 4.45 2.52 3.60
N ARG A 199 4.66 2.22 4.88
CA ARG A 199 5.50 3.03 5.80
C ARG A 199 6.95 3.10 5.33
N GLU A 200 7.57 1.96 4.99
CA GLU A 200 8.93 1.93 4.44
C GLU A 200 9.05 2.63 3.08
N ALA A 201 7.97 2.65 2.29
CA ALA A 201 7.92 3.37 1.02
C ALA A 201 7.57 4.86 1.17
N GLU A 202 7.41 5.38 2.40
CA GLU A 202 7.05 6.77 2.69
C GLU A 202 5.74 7.21 2.01
N LEU A 203 4.78 6.29 1.94
CA LEU A 203 3.43 6.52 1.46
C LEU A 203 2.50 6.86 2.64
N CYS A 204 1.63 7.84 2.45
CA CYS A 204 0.48 8.00 3.32
C CYS A 204 -0.47 6.82 3.08
N TYR A 205 -0.73 6.01 4.09
CA TYR A 205 -1.55 4.81 3.99
C TYR A 205 -2.72 4.91 4.96
N ALA A 206 -3.92 4.59 4.49
CA ALA A 206 -5.10 4.41 5.32
C ALA A 206 -6.02 3.37 4.70
N THR A 207 -6.82 2.72 5.55
CA THR A 207 -7.74 1.67 5.15
C THR A 207 -9.19 2.15 5.27
N LEU A 208 -9.98 1.84 4.24
CA LEU A 208 -11.44 1.79 4.30
C LEU A 208 -11.83 0.32 4.42
N ALA A 209 -12.11 -0.12 5.63
CA ALA A 209 -12.56 -1.47 5.91
C ALA A 209 -14.09 -1.54 5.77
N LEU A 210 -14.56 -2.52 5.03
CA LEU A 210 -15.96 -2.74 4.67
C LEU A 210 -16.45 -3.95 5.45
N ALA A 211 -17.23 -3.76 6.50
CA ALA A 211 -17.78 -4.85 7.30
C ALA A 211 -18.75 -5.68 6.46
N THR A 212 -18.48 -6.98 6.32
CA THR A 212 -19.31 -7.91 5.54
C THR A 212 -20.13 -8.86 6.41
N ASP A 213 -19.62 -9.16 7.61
CA ASP A 213 -20.14 -10.18 8.53
C ASP A 213 -19.65 -9.94 9.96
N TYR A 214 -20.08 -10.77 10.91
CA TYR A 214 -19.64 -10.77 12.29
C TYR A 214 -18.59 -11.86 12.60
N ASP A 215 -17.81 -12.28 11.60
CA ASP A 215 -16.93 -13.44 11.74
C ASP A 215 -17.73 -14.67 12.25
N VAL A 216 -17.14 -15.54 13.07
CA VAL A 216 -17.80 -16.77 13.56
C VAL A 216 -18.12 -16.74 15.06
N TRP A 217 -18.03 -15.59 15.70
CA TRP A 217 -18.29 -15.44 17.14
C TRP A 217 -19.75 -15.13 17.49
N HIS A 218 -20.53 -14.59 16.54
CA HIS A 218 -21.89 -14.16 16.80
C HIS A 218 -22.85 -15.35 16.79
N GLU A 219 -23.66 -15.50 17.85
CA GLU A 219 -24.48 -16.68 18.07
C GLU A 219 -25.76 -16.69 17.24
N THR A 220 -26.33 -15.53 16.94
CA THR A 220 -27.65 -15.38 16.29
C THR A 220 -27.57 -15.09 14.80
N HIS A 221 -26.40 -14.80 14.27
CA HIS A 221 -26.19 -14.66 12.83
C HIS A 221 -25.67 -15.97 12.23
N GLU A 222 -26.07 -16.21 10.98
CA GLU A 222 -25.60 -17.39 10.23
C GLU A 222 -24.06 -17.43 10.21
N VAL A 223 -23.52 -18.64 10.24
CA VAL A 223 -22.08 -18.86 10.06
C VAL A 223 -21.65 -18.17 8.77
N VAL A 224 -20.52 -17.46 8.83
CA VAL A 224 -19.93 -16.76 7.67
C VAL A 224 -19.90 -17.70 6.47
N SER A 225 -20.76 -17.44 5.48
CA SER A 225 -20.73 -18.14 4.20
C SER A 225 -20.13 -17.24 3.14
N VAL A 226 -19.46 -17.85 2.15
CA VAL A 226 -18.88 -17.11 1.02
C VAL A 226 -19.96 -16.31 0.30
N GLU A 227 -21.17 -16.85 0.18
CA GLU A 227 -22.31 -16.22 -0.49
C GLU A 227 -22.75 -14.94 0.22
N ALA A 228 -22.91 -14.97 1.54
CA ALA A 228 -23.28 -13.81 2.35
C ALA A 228 -22.21 -12.71 2.28
N VAL A 229 -20.93 -13.11 2.38
CA VAL A 229 -19.79 -12.19 2.23
C VAL A 229 -19.80 -11.51 0.86
N VAL A 230 -20.01 -12.27 -0.23
CA VAL A 230 -20.03 -11.73 -1.61
C VAL A 230 -21.22 -10.79 -1.82
N GLN A 231 -22.40 -11.10 -1.30
CA GLN A 231 -23.57 -10.23 -1.40
C GLN A 231 -23.34 -8.89 -0.69
N ASN A 232 -22.87 -8.92 0.55
CA ASN A 232 -22.57 -7.71 1.30
C ASN A 232 -21.39 -6.95 0.70
N LEU A 233 -20.38 -7.64 0.18
CA LEU A 233 -19.27 -7.02 -0.53
C LEU A 233 -19.74 -6.25 -1.76
N SER A 234 -20.68 -6.77 -2.52
CA SER A 234 -21.23 -6.08 -3.71
C SER A 234 -21.90 -4.76 -3.33
N LYS A 235 -22.67 -4.71 -2.24
CA LYS A 235 -23.27 -3.49 -1.70
C LYS A 235 -22.19 -2.51 -1.20
N ASN A 236 -21.24 -3.03 -0.45
CA ASN A 236 -20.10 -2.27 0.09
C ASN A 236 -19.23 -1.65 -1.00
N VAL A 237 -19.04 -2.32 -2.15
CA VAL A 237 -18.27 -1.77 -3.29
C VAL A 237 -18.93 -0.51 -3.85
N ALA A 238 -20.26 -0.45 -3.91
CA ALA A 238 -20.97 0.77 -4.35
C ALA A 238 -20.70 1.94 -3.38
N THR A 239 -20.81 1.67 -2.07
CA THR A 239 -20.50 2.66 -1.02
C THR A 239 -19.03 3.08 -1.06
N ALA A 240 -18.10 2.14 -1.23
CA ALA A 240 -16.67 2.44 -1.36
C ALA A 240 -16.37 3.32 -2.58
N LYS A 241 -17.04 3.09 -3.72
CA LYS A 241 -16.93 3.95 -4.89
C LYS A 241 -17.43 5.38 -4.59
N ASP A 242 -18.52 5.53 -3.84
CA ASP A 242 -19.02 6.84 -3.44
C ASP A 242 -18.03 7.56 -2.51
N VAL A 243 -17.46 6.86 -1.53
CA VAL A 243 -16.36 7.40 -0.70
C VAL A 243 -15.16 7.83 -1.56
N LEU A 244 -14.74 7.01 -2.53
CA LEU A 244 -13.61 7.35 -3.42
C LEU A 244 -13.90 8.59 -4.25
N ARG A 245 -15.13 8.75 -4.79
CA ARG A 245 -15.54 9.96 -5.54
C ARG A 245 -15.39 11.24 -4.73
N ARG A 246 -15.65 11.17 -3.43
CA ARG A 246 -15.57 12.29 -2.50
C ARG A 246 -14.14 12.55 -2.02
N VAL A 247 -13.43 11.50 -1.60
CA VAL A 247 -12.12 11.65 -0.96
C VAL A 247 -11.02 12.01 -1.95
N ILE A 248 -11.00 11.43 -3.17
CA ILE A 248 -9.91 11.66 -4.12
C ILE A 248 -9.70 13.15 -4.44
N PRO A 249 -10.73 13.92 -4.80
CA PRO A 249 -10.58 15.36 -5.01
C PRO A 249 -10.23 16.13 -3.74
N ALA A 250 -10.68 15.66 -2.57
CA ALA A 250 -10.52 16.33 -1.30
C ALA A 250 -9.14 16.12 -0.64
N ILE A 251 -8.34 15.15 -1.08
CA ILE A 251 -6.99 14.94 -0.56
C ILE A 251 -6.13 16.16 -0.89
N ALA A 252 -5.55 16.79 0.14
CA ALA A 252 -4.65 17.92 -0.04
C ALA A 252 -3.48 17.57 -0.98
N PRO A 253 -3.06 18.49 -1.88
CA PRO A 253 -1.98 18.22 -2.83
C PRO A 253 -0.61 18.08 -2.13
N THR A 254 -0.49 18.60 -0.93
CA THR A 254 0.70 18.53 -0.07
C THR A 254 0.45 17.65 1.14
N ARG A 255 1.51 17.03 1.66
CA ARG A 255 1.44 16.16 2.84
C ARG A 255 1.99 16.91 4.05
N GLY A 256 1.12 17.17 5.06
CA GLY A 256 1.48 17.77 6.34
C GLY A 256 2.05 16.77 7.36
N CYS A 257 1.77 15.49 7.17
CA CYS A 257 2.16 14.40 8.06
C CYS A 257 3.66 14.03 7.97
N GLU A 258 4.13 13.18 8.89
CA GLU A 258 5.51 12.69 8.92
C GLU A 258 5.81 11.57 7.89
N CYS A 259 4.78 11.00 7.23
CA CYS A 259 4.95 9.89 6.29
C CYS A 259 6.05 10.10 5.23
N PRO A 260 6.28 11.31 4.67
CA PRO A 260 7.33 11.54 3.68
C PRO A 260 8.78 11.46 4.19
N ARG A 261 8.99 11.33 5.49
CA ARG A 261 10.32 11.44 6.15
C ARG A 261 10.69 10.23 6.99
N LEU A 262 9.93 9.14 6.90
CA LEU A 262 10.09 7.98 7.77
C LEU A 262 11.43 7.27 7.62
N LEU A 263 12.04 7.31 6.44
CA LEU A 263 13.36 6.73 6.20
C LEU A 263 14.53 7.63 6.60
N LYS A 264 14.29 8.91 6.91
CA LYS A 264 15.36 9.89 7.16
C LYS A 264 16.40 9.41 8.18
N ASN A 265 15.94 8.78 9.26
CA ASN A 265 16.78 8.28 10.34
C ASN A 265 16.57 6.77 10.60
N ALA A 266 15.86 6.06 9.72
CA ALA A 266 15.51 4.66 9.93
C ALA A 266 16.59 3.68 9.47
N VAL A 267 17.41 4.07 8.50
CA VAL A 267 18.48 3.22 7.97
C VAL A 267 19.69 3.26 8.90
N ILE A 268 20.00 2.12 9.53
CA ILE A 268 21.10 2.01 10.51
C ILE A 268 22.40 1.48 9.91
N THR A 269 22.35 0.81 8.76
CA THR A 269 23.55 0.33 8.08
C THR A 269 24.37 1.52 7.58
N ASN A 270 25.70 1.50 7.85
CA ASN A 270 26.61 2.53 7.34
C ASN A 270 26.58 2.55 5.79
N PRO A 271 26.32 3.69 5.16
CA PRO A 271 26.22 3.79 3.69
C PRO A 271 27.48 3.36 2.94
N LYS A 272 28.65 3.42 3.58
CA LYS A 272 29.94 3.01 2.98
C LYS A 272 30.02 1.49 2.72
N VAL A 273 29.22 0.70 3.44
CA VAL A 273 29.18 -0.77 3.30
C VAL A 273 27.93 -1.28 2.61
N PHE A 274 27.12 -0.43 2.01
CA PHE A 274 25.95 -0.87 1.24
C PHE A 274 26.36 -1.80 0.10
N PRO A 275 25.84 -3.04 0.05
CA PRO A 275 26.10 -3.92 -1.09
C PRO A 275 25.56 -3.27 -2.38
N PRO A 276 26.34 -3.19 -3.45
CA PRO A 276 25.95 -2.47 -4.67
C PRO A 276 24.64 -2.98 -5.29
N ALA A 277 24.42 -4.30 -5.27
CA ALA A 277 23.21 -4.93 -5.79
C ALA A 277 21.97 -4.50 -4.97
N THR A 278 22.04 -4.59 -3.64
CA THR A 278 20.96 -4.19 -2.73
C THR A 278 20.69 -2.69 -2.81
N ARG A 279 21.75 -1.89 -2.86
CA ARG A 279 21.64 -0.42 -3.04
C ARG A 279 20.94 -0.06 -4.36
N LYS A 280 21.21 -0.82 -5.45
CA LYS A 280 20.51 -0.67 -6.75
C LYS A 280 19.05 -1.07 -6.64
N LYS A 281 18.76 -2.20 -5.97
CA LYS A 281 17.42 -2.74 -5.73
C LYS A 281 16.55 -1.74 -4.97
N LEU A 282 17.10 -1.09 -3.94
CA LEU A 282 16.42 -0.15 -3.06
C LEU A 282 16.52 1.33 -3.50
N ALA A 283 17.01 1.62 -4.69
CA ALA A 283 17.28 2.99 -5.15
C ALA A 283 16.07 3.93 -5.07
N LEU A 284 14.87 3.43 -5.39
CA LEU A 284 13.62 4.21 -5.32
C LEU A 284 13.33 4.75 -3.92
N LEU A 285 13.75 4.02 -2.88
CA LEU A 285 13.54 4.36 -1.48
C LEU A 285 14.71 5.17 -0.90
N LEU A 286 15.93 4.85 -1.31
CA LEU A 286 17.14 5.35 -0.68
C LEU A 286 17.78 6.58 -1.36
N ASP A 287 17.52 6.83 -2.66
CA ASP A 287 18.24 7.88 -3.41
C ASP A 287 17.98 9.29 -2.89
N THR A 288 16.86 9.53 -2.20
CA THR A 288 16.55 10.80 -1.54
C THR A 288 17.52 11.10 -0.40
N TYR A 289 17.91 10.09 0.38
CA TYR A 289 18.74 10.24 1.59
C TYR A 289 20.22 9.90 1.35
N PHE A 290 20.45 9.00 0.40
CA PHE A 290 21.78 8.50 0.06
C PHE A 290 21.98 8.62 -1.47
N PRO A 291 22.17 9.84 -2.01
CA PRO A 291 22.33 10.03 -3.45
C PRO A 291 23.57 9.28 -3.95
N ARG A 292 23.46 8.64 -5.09
CA ARG A 292 24.61 8.02 -5.74
C ARG A 292 25.54 9.13 -6.19
N GLY A 293 26.79 9.12 -5.75
CA GLY A 293 27.79 10.02 -6.27
C GLY A 293 27.80 9.94 -7.81
N ARG A 294 27.79 11.09 -8.49
CA ARG A 294 28.11 11.13 -9.92
C ARG A 294 29.50 10.51 -10.04
N SER A 295 29.63 9.35 -10.70
CA SER A 295 30.94 8.84 -11.07
C SER A 295 31.63 9.96 -11.85
N ARG A 296 32.64 10.60 -11.27
CA ARG A 296 33.54 11.44 -12.06
C ARG A 296 34.13 10.48 -13.10
N ARG A 297 33.68 10.59 -14.35
CA ARG A 297 34.44 10.04 -15.46
C ARG A 297 35.85 10.62 -15.30
N ALA A 298 36.81 9.75 -15.03
CA ALA A 298 38.21 10.14 -15.07
C ALA A 298 38.45 10.84 -16.41
N PRO A 299 39.15 11.99 -16.43
CA PRO A 299 39.53 12.60 -17.69
C PRO A 299 40.31 11.53 -18.45
N ILE A 300 39.90 11.27 -19.68
CA ILE A 300 40.69 10.45 -20.62
C ILE A 300 42.01 11.15 -20.72
N ALA A 301 43.09 10.54 -20.18
CA ALA A 301 44.42 11.01 -20.32
C ALA A 301 44.74 11.13 -21.84
N GLY A 302 44.86 12.36 -22.30
CA GLY A 302 45.17 12.63 -23.68
C GLY A 302 46.52 11.97 -24.05
N HIS A 303 46.54 11.21 -25.09
CA HIS A 303 47.78 10.71 -25.69
C HIS A 303 48.70 11.91 -25.96
N PRO A 304 49.99 11.84 -25.56
CA PRO A 304 50.95 12.84 -25.96
C PRO A 304 51.14 12.81 -27.46
N ARG A 305 50.84 13.91 -28.14
CA ARG A 305 51.15 14.09 -29.55
C ARG A 305 52.68 13.99 -29.72
N SER A 306 53.13 13.02 -30.47
CA SER A 306 54.49 12.91 -30.93
C SER A 306 54.87 14.14 -31.76
N LYS A 307 55.97 14.84 -31.37
CA LYS A 307 56.56 15.93 -32.17
C LYS A 307 57.18 15.36 -33.43
N PRO A 308 57.06 16.01 -34.60
CA PRO A 308 57.78 15.58 -35.79
C PRO A 308 59.27 15.94 -35.60
N ALA A 309 60.13 14.98 -35.99
CA ALA A 309 61.55 15.17 -36.07
C ALA A 309 61.89 16.21 -37.15
N SER A 310 62.56 17.29 -36.77
CA SER A 310 63.16 18.26 -37.68
C SER A 310 64.43 17.63 -38.25
N GLY A 311 64.41 17.31 -39.53
CA GLY A 311 65.64 17.02 -40.28
C GLY A 311 66.47 18.29 -40.48
N SER A 312 67.73 18.17 -40.23
CA SER A 312 68.75 19.06 -40.77
C SER A 312 69.95 18.28 -41.24
N ARG A 313 70.43 18.63 -42.32
CA ARG A 313 71.64 18.17 -43.03
C ARG A 313 72.79 17.82 -42.12
#